data_1506ce7e60f92b7163fdb87b66280cd8
#
_entry.id   1506ce7e60f92b7163fdb87b66280cd8
#
_cell.length_a   1.000
_cell.length_b   1.000
_cell.length_c   1.000
_cell.angle_alpha   90.00
_cell.angle_beta   90.00
_cell.angle_gamma   90.00
#
_symmetry.space_group_name_H-M   'P 1'
#
loop_
_entity.id
_entity.type
_entity.pdbx_description
1 polymer ?
#
loop_
_entity_poly.entity_id
_entity_poly.type
_entity_poly.pdbx_seq_one_letter_code
_entity_poly.pdbx_strand_id
1 'polypeptide(L)'
;ITVAQVAKNSGIGEYVYKIFNGERNAKRDTLVAISFGMHLTFEETQLLLRIAKFAILDSRDRRDGIIIYALMHSLSIFECDDLLNNDNLITLV
;
A
#
# COMPACT_ATOMS: atom_id res chain seq x y z
N ILE A 1 6.45 13.10 8.91
CA ILE A 1 6.40 12.72 7.49
C ILE A 1 5.57 13.73 6.71
N THR A 2 6.01 14.10 5.53
CA THR A 2 5.33 15.08 4.68
C THR A 2 4.59 14.37 3.55
N VAL A 3 3.64 15.07 2.91
CA VAL A 3 2.95 14.54 1.73
C VAL A 3 3.95 14.23 0.61
N ALA A 4 4.99 15.06 0.46
CA ALA A 4 6.04 14.82 -0.52
C ALA A 4 6.79 13.51 -0.25
N GLN A 5 7.08 13.20 1.01
CA GLN A 5 7.71 11.94 1.39
C GLN A 5 6.80 10.75 1.12
N VAL A 6 5.50 10.89 1.41
CA VAL A 6 4.52 9.85 1.09
C VAL A 6 4.44 9.62 -0.41
N ALA A 7 4.41 10.70 -1.21
CA ALA A 7 4.39 10.60 -2.67
C ALA A 7 5.59 9.82 -3.20
N LYS A 8 6.78 10.12 -2.69
CA LYS A 8 8.02 9.43 -3.07
C LYS A 8 8.02 7.97 -2.64
N ASN A 9 7.66 7.72 -1.38
CA ASN A 9 7.79 6.40 -0.75
C ASN A 9 6.66 5.44 -1.13
N SER A 10 5.52 5.94 -1.61
CA SER A 10 4.39 5.11 -2.03
C SER A 10 4.50 4.60 -3.46
N GLY A 11 5.38 5.20 -4.25
CA GLY A 11 5.52 4.85 -5.66
C GLY A 11 4.43 5.39 -6.58
N ILE A 12 3.43 6.10 -6.05
CA ILE A 12 2.32 6.63 -6.86
C ILE A 12 2.47 8.11 -7.19
N GLY A 13 3.54 8.76 -6.68
CA GLY A 13 3.90 10.11 -7.07
C GLY A 13 2.81 11.14 -6.79
N GLU A 14 2.54 11.99 -7.78
CA GLU A 14 1.58 13.10 -7.64
C GLU A 14 0.15 12.66 -7.34
N TYR A 15 -0.19 11.41 -7.60
CA TYR A 15 -1.53 10.90 -7.31
C TYR A 15 -1.87 11.02 -5.82
N VAL A 16 -0.86 10.94 -4.94
CA VAL A 16 -1.04 11.15 -3.50
C VAL A 16 -1.64 12.52 -3.20
N TYR A 17 -1.15 13.57 -3.88
CA TYR A 17 -1.66 14.92 -3.69
C TYR A 17 -3.14 15.02 -4.06
N LYS A 18 -3.53 14.37 -5.16
CA LYS A 18 -4.94 14.37 -5.61
C LYS A 18 -5.84 13.68 -4.60
N ILE A 19 -5.37 12.59 -4.00
CA ILE A 19 -6.13 11.88 -2.97
C ILE A 19 -6.27 12.74 -1.72
N PHE A 20 -5.18 13.33 -1.24
CA PHE A 20 -5.20 14.15 -0.03
C PHE A 20 -6.00 15.44 -0.21
N ASN A 21 -6.10 15.95 -1.43
CA ASN A 21 -6.92 17.12 -1.75
C ASN A 21 -8.38 16.79 -2.04
N GLY A 22 -8.77 15.52 -1.99
CA GLY A 22 -10.12 15.08 -2.25
C GLY A 22 -10.50 15.06 -3.73
N GLU A 23 -9.55 15.22 -4.64
CA GLU A 23 -9.80 15.23 -6.08
C GLU A 23 -10.04 13.84 -6.64
N ARG A 24 -9.55 12.80 -5.96
CA ARG A 24 -9.66 11.40 -6.37
C ARG A 24 -9.96 10.52 -5.18
N ASN A 25 -10.78 9.51 -5.40
CA ASN A 25 -11.00 8.45 -4.42
C ASN A 25 -9.91 7.40 -4.56
N ALA A 26 -9.33 6.99 -3.43
CA ALA A 26 -8.32 5.95 -3.43
C ALA A 26 -8.95 4.59 -3.67
N LYS A 27 -8.32 3.77 -4.51
CA LYS A 27 -8.64 2.35 -4.64
C LYS A 27 -7.90 1.57 -3.54
N ARG A 28 -8.27 0.30 -3.36
CA ARG A 28 -7.64 -0.55 -2.33
C ARG A 28 -6.11 -0.60 -2.47
N ASP A 29 -5.62 -0.91 -3.67
CA ASP A 29 -4.18 -0.98 -3.92
C ASP A 29 -3.49 0.37 -3.68
N THR A 30 -4.16 1.46 -3.99
CA THR A 30 -3.64 2.80 -3.76
C THR A 30 -3.49 3.06 -2.26
N LEU A 31 -4.47 2.65 -1.44
CA LEU A 31 -4.37 2.79 0.01
C LEU A 31 -3.25 1.95 0.59
N VAL A 32 -3.06 0.74 0.07
CA VAL A 32 -1.93 -0.10 0.48
C VAL A 32 -0.60 0.57 0.12
N ALA A 33 -0.50 1.13 -1.09
CA ALA A 33 0.69 1.87 -1.51
C ALA A 33 0.98 3.06 -0.59
N ILE A 34 -0.06 3.81 -0.23
CA ILE A 34 0.06 4.94 0.71
C ILE A 34 0.53 4.43 2.08
N SER A 35 0.03 3.29 2.52
CA SER A 35 0.46 2.68 3.79
C SER A 35 1.96 2.42 3.80
N PHE A 36 2.51 1.90 2.71
CA PHE A 36 3.97 1.77 2.58
C PHE A 36 4.64 3.13 2.62
N GLY A 37 4.09 4.11 1.90
CA GLY A 37 4.66 5.45 1.85
C GLY A 37 4.68 6.16 3.20
N MET A 38 3.72 5.85 4.07
CA MET A 38 3.62 6.42 5.41
C MET A 38 4.32 5.54 6.47
N HIS A 39 4.92 4.45 6.09
CA HIS A 39 5.55 3.48 6.99
C HIS A 39 4.57 2.94 8.06
N LEU A 40 3.32 2.72 7.66
CA LEU A 40 2.33 2.12 8.57
C LEU A 40 2.68 0.67 8.85
N THR A 41 2.31 0.22 10.04
CA THR A 41 2.41 -1.19 10.40
C THR A 41 1.34 -2.00 9.67
N PHE A 42 1.45 -3.33 9.72
CA PHE A 42 0.41 -4.21 9.21
C PHE A 42 -0.94 -3.90 9.87
N GLU A 43 -0.97 -3.76 11.18
CA GLU A 43 -2.18 -3.49 11.94
C GLU A 43 -2.80 -2.14 11.55
N GLU A 44 -1.98 -1.11 11.38
CA GLU A 44 -2.43 0.20 10.95
C GLU A 44 -2.98 0.16 9.52
N THR A 45 -2.34 -0.60 8.64
CA THR A 45 -2.81 -0.79 7.27
C THR A 45 -4.17 -1.47 7.25
N GLN A 46 -4.36 -2.52 8.07
CA GLN A 46 -5.64 -3.19 8.20
C GLN A 46 -6.74 -2.24 8.69
N LEU A 47 -6.42 -1.40 9.67
CA LEU A 47 -7.36 -0.41 10.18
C LEU A 47 -7.75 0.59 9.09
N LEU A 48 -6.78 1.07 8.32
CA LEU A 48 -7.02 2.00 7.23
C LEU A 48 -7.96 1.40 6.18
N LEU A 49 -7.72 0.14 5.79
CA LEU A 49 -8.58 -0.55 4.83
C LEU A 49 -9.99 -0.71 5.37
N ARG A 50 -10.13 -1.05 6.64
CA ARG A 50 -11.44 -1.20 7.28
C ARG A 50 -12.20 0.12 7.32
N ILE A 51 -11.54 1.21 7.71
CA ILE A 51 -12.16 2.53 7.75
C ILE A 51 -12.63 2.95 6.36
N ALA A 52 -11.84 2.66 5.34
CA ALA A 52 -12.17 2.97 3.95
C ALA A 52 -13.18 1.99 3.35
N LYS A 53 -13.63 0.99 4.11
CA LYS A 53 -14.63 -0.01 3.70
C LYS A 53 -14.15 -0.92 2.59
N PHE A 54 -12.86 -1.17 2.53
CA PHE A 54 -12.27 -2.19 1.66
C PHE A 54 -12.05 -3.48 2.43
N ALA A 55 -11.94 -4.58 1.69
CA ALA A 55 -11.54 -5.85 2.29
C ALA A 55 -10.13 -5.72 2.90
N ILE A 56 -9.98 -6.19 4.13
CA ILE A 56 -8.67 -6.21 4.77
C ILE A 56 -7.76 -7.24 4.07
N LEU A 57 -6.46 -7.12 4.31
CA LEU A 57 -5.50 -8.09 3.76
C LEU A 57 -5.75 -9.45 4.40
N ASP A 58 -5.83 -10.48 3.56
CA ASP A 58 -6.13 -11.85 3.97
C ASP A 58 -4.92 -12.73 3.71
N SER A 59 -4.34 -13.29 4.77
CA SER A 59 -3.15 -14.14 4.66
C SER A 59 -3.38 -15.41 3.82
N ARG A 60 -4.62 -15.79 3.59
CA ARG A 60 -4.96 -16.95 2.76
C ARG A 60 -4.90 -16.62 1.27
N ASP A 61 -5.00 -15.35 0.91
CA ASP A 61 -4.80 -14.90 -0.46
C ASP A 61 -3.31 -14.73 -0.71
N ARG A 62 -2.81 -15.31 -1.80
CA ARG A 62 -1.38 -15.34 -2.09
C ARG A 62 -0.78 -13.95 -2.23
N ARG A 63 -1.45 -13.08 -2.96
CA ARG A 63 -1.02 -11.70 -3.18
C ARG A 63 -1.02 -10.92 -1.87
N ASP A 64 -2.12 -10.98 -1.15
CA ASP A 64 -2.22 -10.32 0.15
C ASP A 64 -1.19 -10.85 1.15
N GLY A 65 -0.91 -12.15 1.11
CA GLY A 65 0.11 -12.76 1.97
C GLY A 65 1.48 -12.16 1.75
N ILE A 66 1.85 -11.90 0.50
CA ILE A 66 3.13 -11.24 0.16
C ILE A 66 3.13 -9.80 0.67
N ILE A 67 2.03 -9.08 0.52
CA ILE A 67 1.91 -7.71 1.01
C ILE A 67 2.04 -7.67 2.54
N ILE A 68 1.39 -8.60 3.23
CA ILE A 68 1.49 -8.73 4.70
C ILE A 68 2.94 -8.96 5.11
N TYR A 69 3.62 -9.89 4.43
CA TYR A 69 5.03 -10.18 4.69
C TYR A 69 5.88 -8.91 4.55
N ALA A 70 5.67 -8.17 3.47
CA ALA A 70 6.43 -6.96 3.22
C ALA A 70 6.20 -5.89 4.31
N LEU A 71 4.94 -5.71 4.73
CA LEU A 71 4.62 -4.77 5.80
C LEU A 71 5.25 -5.19 7.13
N MET A 72 5.18 -6.47 7.46
CA MET A 72 5.72 -6.98 8.73
C MET A 72 7.24 -6.93 8.79
N HIS A 73 7.90 -6.98 7.64
CA HIS A 73 9.37 -6.92 7.57
C HIS A 73 9.90 -5.54 7.19
N SER A 74 9.03 -4.53 7.21
CA SER A 74 9.40 -3.14 6.91
C SER A 74 10.07 -2.97 5.55
N LEU A 75 9.65 -3.77 4.58
CA LEU A 75 10.12 -3.64 3.20
C LEU A 75 9.50 -2.40 2.55
N SER A 76 10.18 -1.86 1.54
CA SER A 76 9.60 -0.79 0.72
C SER A 76 8.54 -1.35 -0.22
N ILE A 77 7.71 -0.44 -0.77
CA ILE A 77 6.73 -0.85 -1.79
C ILE A 77 7.43 -1.44 -3.01
N PHE A 78 8.61 -0.93 -3.36
CA PHE A 78 9.36 -1.41 -4.52
C PHE A 78 9.84 -2.84 -4.29
N GLU A 79 10.31 -3.14 -3.09
CA GLU A 79 10.68 -4.50 -2.71
C GLU A 79 9.47 -5.43 -2.69
N CYS A 80 8.33 -4.94 -2.20
CA CYS A 80 7.08 -5.70 -2.23
C CYS A 80 6.66 -6.02 -3.67
N ASP A 81 6.70 -5.02 -4.54
CA ASP A 81 6.34 -5.21 -5.94
C ASP A 81 7.29 -6.17 -6.65
N ASP A 82 8.57 -6.17 -6.30
CA ASP A 82 9.52 -7.16 -6.82
C ASP A 82 9.10 -8.58 -6.42
N LEU A 83 8.70 -8.77 -5.16
CA LEU A 83 8.23 -10.08 -4.69
C LEU A 83 6.95 -10.50 -5.43
N LEU A 84 6.02 -9.57 -5.63
CA LEU A 84 4.79 -9.85 -6.36
C LEU A 84 5.11 -10.23 -7.81
N ASN A 85 5.97 -9.47 -8.46
CA ASN A 85 6.34 -9.71 -9.86
C ASN A 85 7.05 -11.06 -10.02
N ASN A 86 7.94 -11.42 -9.08
CA ASN A 86 8.62 -12.71 -9.10
C ASN A 86 7.65 -13.88 -9.00
N ASP A 87 6.49 -13.65 -8.42
CA ASP A 87 5.46 -14.67 -8.26
C ASP A 87 4.35 -14.56 -9.31
N ASN A 88 4.57 -13.77 -10.34
CA ASN A 88 3.62 -13.52 -11.44
C ASN A 88 2.31 -12.92 -10.96
N LEU A 89 2.34 -12.14 -9.89
CA LEU A 89 1.19 -11.44 -9.36
C LEU A 89 1.22 -9.96 -9.74
N ILE A 90 0.04 -9.35 -9.82
CA ILE A 90 -0.08 -7.93 -10.18
C ILE A 90 0.56 -7.08 -9.09
N THR A 91 1.44 -6.15 -9.48
CA THR A 91 2.09 -5.24 -8.56
C THR A 91 1.12 -4.19 -8.03
N LEU A 92 1.51 -3.51 -6.95
CA LEU A 92 0.70 -2.43 -6.36
C LEU A 92 0.79 -1.15 -7.19
N VAL A 93 1.93 -0.90 -7.79
CA VAL A 93 2.15 0.28 -8.63
C VAL A 93 2.74 -0.08 -9.98
#